data_e568c03f7095d906c9865011c37d5f36
#
_entry.id   e568c03f7095d906c9865011c37d5f36
#
_cell.length_a   1.000
_cell.length_b   1.000
_cell.length_c   1.000
_cell.angle_alpha   90.00
_cell.angle_beta   90.00
_cell.angle_gamma   90.00
#
_symmetry.space_group_name_H-M   'P 1'
#
loop_
_entity.id
_entity.type
_entity.pdbx_description
1 polymer ?
#
loop_
_entity_poly.entity_id
_entity_poly.type
_entity_poly.pdbx_seq_one_letter_code
_entity_poly.pdbx_strand_id
1 'polypeptide(L)'
;MNPIAFTDACVLIALSYAALKLKHRLFMERYELWSAPLLTGLACIIIMLQPHFGDPFAAVLYCIPIIMAGLRFGWMIALLSTLPPAIFLLMSEPFEESSFLRILQELLAPALVSSWFHKKESASAYAEIPFMDGLKICGILGLTRFLFGGYLYTNTHIADYFSQLLPLLLFALVIIVLIAMYNDDNRTWVLQHRLEIQANQDRLTGLPNLRSFMNIAQNTARRRPLSIMMIDIDNFKRFNDTYGHLQGDLLLCEVGQLLSSIIHEHDYAARYGGEEFIVLSHITDNAQLSAYAHKLCHAVSTHQSHSQEGIGVTISIGVSVSFNPQADLLRIISEADEALYASKHDGKNRFTLHPSIMGITTKNA
;
A
#
# COMPACT_ATOMS: atom_id res chain seq x y z
N MET A 1 10.08 -2.77 42.65
CA MET A 1 9.78 -2.91 41.22
C MET A 1 10.25 -4.30 40.85
N ASN A 2 9.33 -5.17 40.37
CA ASN A 2 9.71 -6.54 40.01
C ASN A 2 10.55 -6.46 38.73
N PRO A 3 11.86 -6.72 38.73
CA PRO A 3 12.75 -6.53 37.57
C PRO A 3 12.30 -7.37 36.38
N ILE A 4 11.51 -8.37 36.62
CA ILE A 4 11.02 -9.38 35.69
C ILE A 4 9.96 -8.81 34.78
N ALA A 5 8.90 -8.16 35.32
CA ALA A 5 7.83 -7.55 34.51
C ALA A 5 8.37 -6.45 33.60
N PHE A 6 9.42 -5.76 34.01
CA PHE A 6 10.12 -4.79 33.20
C PHE A 6 10.86 -5.45 32.01
N THR A 7 11.49 -6.61 32.27
CA THR A 7 12.16 -7.37 31.20
C THR A 7 11.16 -7.87 30.15
N ASP A 8 10.00 -8.40 30.57
CA ASP A 8 8.95 -8.88 29.65
C ASP A 8 8.38 -7.73 28.83
N ALA A 9 8.17 -6.57 29.43
CA ALA A 9 7.77 -5.37 28.70
C ALA A 9 8.79 -4.95 27.63
N CYS A 10 10.09 -4.98 27.97
CA CYS A 10 11.16 -4.68 27.03
C CYS A 10 11.22 -5.69 25.88
N VAL A 11 11.07 -6.99 26.17
CA VAL A 11 11.02 -8.06 25.16
C VAL A 11 9.83 -7.84 24.21
N LEU A 12 8.66 -7.52 24.74
CA LEU A 12 7.47 -7.25 23.93
C LEU A 12 7.65 -6.05 23.01
N ILE A 13 8.18 -4.95 23.52
CA ILE A 13 8.47 -3.75 22.72
C ILE A 13 9.49 -4.07 21.63
N ALA A 14 10.57 -4.79 21.97
CA ALA A 14 11.61 -5.19 21.02
C ALA A 14 11.06 -6.11 19.91
N LEU A 15 10.24 -7.12 20.25
CA LEU A 15 9.60 -8.01 19.30
C LEU A 15 8.64 -7.26 18.38
N SER A 16 7.85 -6.33 18.94
CA SER A 16 6.93 -5.52 18.17
C SER A 16 7.68 -4.59 17.20
N TYR A 17 8.76 -3.96 17.63
CA TYR A 17 9.63 -3.16 16.78
C TYR A 17 10.26 -3.99 15.66
N ALA A 18 10.80 -5.16 15.98
CA ALA A 18 11.37 -6.07 14.99
C ALA A 18 10.32 -6.52 13.96
N ALA A 19 9.11 -6.85 14.40
CA ALA A 19 8.00 -7.23 13.51
C ALA A 19 7.62 -6.10 12.55
N LEU A 20 7.50 -4.85 13.03
CA LEU A 20 7.23 -3.69 12.19
C LEU A 20 8.34 -3.48 11.14
N LYS A 21 9.61 -3.57 11.52
CA LYS A 21 10.73 -3.41 10.58
C LYS A 21 10.86 -4.55 9.58
N LEU A 22 10.58 -5.79 10.02
CA LEU A 22 10.65 -6.97 9.15
C LEU A 22 9.52 -6.97 8.10
N LYS A 23 8.34 -6.48 8.46
CA LYS A 23 7.20 -6.29 7.54
C LYS A 23 7.60 -5.53 6.29
N HIS A 24 8.26 -4.38 6.45
CA HIS A 24 8.70 -3.54 5.32
C HIS A 24 9.82 -4.17 4.50
N ARG A 25 10.74 -4.91 5.14
CA ARG A 25 11.84 -5.58 4.43
C ARG A 25 11.41 -6.79 3.59
N LEU A 26 10.41 -7.54 4.04
CA LEU A 26 9.99 -8.79 3.39
C LEU A 26 8.84 -8.60 2.40
N PHE A 27 8.43 -7.36 2.09
CA PHE A 27 7.26 -7.09 1.24
C PHE A 27 5.99 -7.86 1.66
N MET A 28 5.86 -8.12 2.97
CA MET A 28 4.76 -8.94 3.52
C MET A 28 3.42 -8.20 3.60
N GLU A 29 3.33 -6.96 3.14
CA GLU A 29 2.09 -6.16 3.16
C GLU A 29 0.93 -6.89 2.49
N ARG A 30 1.19 -7.59 1.40
CA ARG A 30 0.17 -8.37 0.67
C ARG A 30 -0.37 -9.57 1.47
N TYR A 31 0.43 -10.13 2.38
CA TYR A 31 0.10 -11.31 3.18
C TYR A 31 -0.14 -10.99 4.66
N GLU A 32 -0.16 -9.73 5.01
CA GLU A 32 -0.24 -9.27 6.41
C GLU A 32 -1.47 -9.84 7.13
N LEU A 33 -2.65 -9.76 6.51
CA LEU A 33 -3.89 -10.30 7.07
C LEU A 33 -3.84 -11.80 7.35
N TRP A 34 -3.15 -12.58 6.50
CA TRP A 34 -3.03 -14.04 6.64
C TRP A 34 -1.98 -14.44 7.67
N SER A 35 -0.89 -13.69 7.76
CA SER A 35 0.20 -14.00 8.69
C SER A 35 -0.03 -13.43 10.10
N ALA A 36 -0.85 -12.38 10.24
CA ALA A 36 -1.07 -11.68 11.50
C ALA A 36 -1.52 -12.61 12.65
N PRO A 37 -2.51 -13.52 12.48
CA PRO A 37 -2.95 -14.38 13.59
C PRO A 37 -1.82 -15.27 14.13
N LEU A 38 -1.03 -15.86 13.22
CA LEU A 38 0.07 -16.76 13.59
C LEU A 38 1.18 -16.00 14.29
N LEU A 39 1.63 -14.88 13.72
CA LEU A 39 2.71 -14.06 14.30
C LEU A 39 2.32 -13.48 15.65
N THR A 40 1.08 -13.01 15.78
CA THR A 40 0.53 -12.50 17.05
C THR A 40 0.45 -13.59 18.09
N GLY A 41 -0.06 -14.77 17.74
CA GLY A 41 -0.14 -15.91 18.65
C GLY A 41 1.24 -16.41 19.08
N LEU A 42 2.21 -16.46 18.17
CA LEU A 42 3.61 -16.80 18.51
C LEU A 42 4.24 -15.75 19.44
N ALA A 43 3.98 -14.46 19.25
CA ALA A 43 4.45 -13.43 20.17
C ALA A 43 3.89 -13.63 21.58
N CYS A 44 2.61 -14.01 21.71
CA CYS A 44 2.04 -14.37 23.01
C CYS A 44 2.76 -15.56 23.63
N ILE A 45 3.02 -16.63 22.88
CA ILE A 45 3.71 -17.83 23.37
C ILE A 45 5.15 -17.49 23.81
N ILE A 46 5.88 -16.66 23.06
CA ILE A 46 7.25 -16.24 23.45
C ILE A 46 7.25 -15.55 24.81
N ILE A 47 6.24 -14.73 25.11
CA ILE A 47 6.12 -14.08 26.42
C ILE A 47 5.74 -15.11 27.48
N MET A 48 4.85 -16.06 27.18
CA MET A 48 4.46 -17.14 28.09
C MET A 48 5.61 -18.11 28.43
N LEU A 49 6.57 -18.27 27.52
CA LEU A 49 7.76 -19.11 27.75
C LEU A 49 8.80 -18.47 28.67
N GLN A 50 8.60 -17.22 29.09
CA GLN A 50 9.49 -16.60 30.08
C GLN A 50 9.42 -17.37 31.44
N PRO A 51 10.52 -17.47 32.20
CA PRO A 51 10.63 -18.33 33.38
C PRO A 51 9.67 -17.99 34.52
N HIS A 52 8.91 -16.94 34.40
CA HIS A 52 7.94 -16.45 35.40
C HIS A 52 6.47 -16.57 34.95
N PHE A 53 6.23 -17.46 34.00
CA PHE A 53 4.86 -17.83 33.60
C PHE A 53 4.11 -18.37 34.82
N GLY A 54 3.05 -17.69 35.23
CA GLY A 54 2.30 -17.98 36.47
C GLY A 54 2.34 -16.85 37.50
N ASP A 55 3.26 -15.87 37.37
CA ASP A 55 3.18 -14.64 38.15
C ASP A 55 1.97 -13.80 37.62
N PRO A 56 1.03 -13.38 38.48
CA PRO A 56 -0.06 -12.50 38.13
C PRO A 56 0.37 -11.22 37.37
N PHE A 57 1.62 -10.79 37.55
CA PHE A 57 2.22 -9.66 36.85
C PHE A 57 2.57 -9.95 35.39
N ALA A 58 3.09 -11.13 35.08
CA ALA A 58 3.45 -11.54 33.73
C ALA A 58 2.21 -11.84 32.90
N ALA A 59 1.18 -12.40 33.54
CA ALA A 59 -0.10 -12.75 32.91
C ALA A 59 -0.82 -11.58 32.22
N VAL A 60 -0.51 -10.32 32.60
CA VAL A 60 -1.12 -9.14 32.01
C VAL A 60 -0.47 -8.77 30.66
N LEU A 61 0.80 -9.11 30.44
CA LEU A 61 1.56 -8.65 29.29
C LEU A 61 1.39 -9.51 28.04
N TYR A 62 1.18 -10.82 28.18
CA TYR A 62 1.10 -11.71 27.01
C TYR A 62 -0.16 -11.53 26.14
N CYS A 63 -1.22 -10.89 26.67
CA CYS A 63 -2.40 -10.56 25.86
C CYS A 63 -2.25 -9.29 25.01
N ILE A 64 -1.19 -8.50 25.23
CA ILE A 64 -0.97 -7.24 24.51
C ILE A 64 -0.87 -7.44 22.99
N PRO A 65 -0.18 -8.45 22.45
CA PRO A 65 -0.19 -8.69 21.00
C PRO A 65 -1.59 -8.91 20.45
N ILE A 66 -2.48 -9.60 21.18
CA ILE A 66 -3.88 -9.82 20.78
C ILE A 66 -4.65 -8.51 20.78
N ILE A 67 -4.43 -7.64 21.78
CA ILE A 67 -5.05 -6.31 21.84
C ILE A 67 -4.63 -5.48 20.62
N MET A 68 -3.35 -5.48 20.29
CA MET A 68 -2.86 -4.77 19.12
C MET A 68 -3.42 -5.35 17.81
N ALA A 69 -3.58 -6.67 17.71
CA ALA A 69 -4.23 -7.30 16.57
C ALA A 69 -5.71 -6.91 16.46
N GLY A 70 -6.44 -6.84 17.59
CA GLY A 70 -7.83 -6.42 17.64
C GLY A 70 -8.03 -4.96 17.22
N LEU A 71 -7.21 -4.06 17.71
CA LEU A 71 -7.22 -2.65 17.34
C LEU A 71 -6.92 -2.43 15.85
N ARG A 72 -5.97 -3.18 15.31
CA ARG A 72 -5.48 -3.02 13.95
C ARG A 72 -6.33 -3.73 12.91
N PHE A 73 -6.67 -5.00 13.12
CA PHE A 73 -7.27 -5.88 12.12
C PHE A 73 -8.72 -6.27 12.42
N GLY A 74 -9.22 -5.92 13.62
CA GLY A 74 -10.58 -6.22 14.05
C GLY A 74 -10.76 -7.62 14.62
N TRP A 75 -12.02 -7.98 14.85
CA TRP A 75 -12.42 -9.11 15.69
C TRP A 75 -11.99 -10.50 15.17
N MET A 76 -12.03 -10.70 13.85
CA MET A 76 -11.71 -12.01 13.27
C MET A 76 -10.23 -12.37 13.47
N ILE A 77 -9.35 -11.44 13.18
CA ILE A 77 -7.89 -11.64 13.35
C ILE A 77 -7.54 -11.74 14.84
N ALA A 78 -8.15 -10.90 15.69
CA ALA A 78 -7.94 -10.97 17.13
C ALA A 78 -8.33 -12.34 17.70
N LEU A 79 -9.50 -12.87 17.33
CA LEU A 79 -9.94 -14.19 17.77
C LEU A 79 -9.06 -15.32 17.25
N LEU A 80 -8.68 -15.29 15.97
CA LEU A 80 -7.75 -16.29 15.42
C LEU A 80 -6.38 -16.25 16.11
N SER A 81 -5.94 -15.07 16.54
CA SER A 81 -4.69 -14.88 17.28
C SER A 81 -4.70 -15.52 18.68
N THR A 82 -5.87 -15.81 19.24
CA THR A 82 -5.99 -16.48 20.54
C THR A 82 -5.76 -18.01 20.47
N LEU A 83 -5.87 -18.61 19.29
CA LEU A 83 -5.79 -20.07 19.14
C LEU A 83 -4.40 -20.64 19.52
N PRO A 84 -3.26 -20.12 19.01
CA PRO A 84 -1.96 -20.67 19.38
C PRO A 84 -1.67 -20.58 20.88
N PRO A 85 -1.85 -19.43 21.56
CA PRO A 85 -1.60 -19.34 23.00
C PRO A 85 -2.62 -20.14 23.83
N ALA A 86 -3.89 -20.31 23.38
CA ALA A 86 -4.86 -21.15 24.07
C ALA A 86 -4.45 -22.63 24.02
N ILE A 87 -4.00 -23.11 22.87
CA ILE A 87 -3.48 -24.49 22.73
C ILE A 87 -2.25 -24.69 23.65
N PHE A 88 -1.34 -23.71 23.66
CA PHE A 88 -0.16 -23.76 24.53
C PHE A 88 -0.55 -23.86 26.01
N LEU A 89 -1.52 -23.05 26.49
CA LEU A 89 -2.03 -23.10 27.86
C LEU A 89 -2.61 -24.47 28.22
N LEU A 90 -3.44 -25.05 27.34
CA LEU A 90 -4.05 -26.35 27.56
C LEU A 90 -3.05 -27.51 27.58
N MET A 91 -1.91 -27.35 26.89
CA MET A 91 -0.83 -28.34 26.89
C MET A 91 0.11 -28.19 28.10
N SER A 92 0.22 -27.01 28.69
CA SER A 92 1.17 -26.69 29.75
C SER A 92 0.60 -26.92 31.17
N GLU A 93 -0.72 -26.88 31.30
CA GLU A 93 -1.42 -27.00 32.60
C GLU A 93 -2.44 -28.15 32.58
N PRO A 94 -2.72 -28.78 33.75
CA PRO A 94 -3.81 -29.77 33.85
C PRO A 94 -5.14 -29.14 33.47
N PHE A 95 -6.00 -29.93 32.85
CA PHE A 95 -7.33 -29.48 32.40
C PHE A 95 -8.26 -29.29 33.61
N GLU A 96 -8.28 -28.09 34.16
CA GLU A 96 -9.12 -27.66 35.29
C GLU A 96 -10.05 -26.51 34.88
N GLU A 97 -11.12 -26.27 35.67
CA GLU A 97 -11.99 -25.10 35.45
C GLU A 97 -11.22 -23.77 35.46
N SER A 98 -10.15 -23.68 36.25
CA SER A 98 -9.27 -22.53 36.33
C SER A 98 -8.58 -22.22 35.01
N SER A 99 -8.17 -23.23 34.23
CA SER A 99 -7.51 -23.08 32.94
C SER A 99 -8.46 -22.52 31.88
N PHE A 100 -9.73 -22.94 31.90
CA PHE A 100 -10.76 -22.41 31.01
C PHE A 100 -11.07 -20.93 31.30
N LEU A 101 -11.21 -20.57 32.56
CA LEU A 101 -11.45 -19.19 33.01
C LEU A 101 -10.28 -18.27 32.62
N ARG A 102 -9.04 -18.76 32.69
CA ARG A 102 -7.87 -18.03 32.21
C ARG A 102 -7.95 -17.75 30.71
N ILE A 103 -8.22 -18.73 29.87
CA ILE A 103 -8.39 -18.55 28.42
C ILE A 103 -9.47 -17.50 28.14
N LEU A 104 -10.60 -17.58 28.83
CA LEU A 104 -11.69 -16.63 28.66
C LEU A 104 -11.26 -15.20 29.02
N GLN A 105 -10.62 -15.02 30.18
CA GLN A 105 -10.30 -13.71 30.72
C GLN A 105 -9.03 -13.09 30.13
N GLU A 106 -8.02 -13.91 29.83
CA GLU A 106 -6.70 -13.42 29.47
C GLU A 106 -6.42 -13.46 27.94
N LEU A 107 -7.24 -14.19 27.16
CA LEU A 107 -7.13 -14.24 25.70
C LEU A 107 -8.39 -13.74 24.99
N LEU A 108 -9.56 -14.30 25.31
CA LEU A 108 -10.79 -13.99 24.60
C LEU A 108 -11.34 -12.59 24.94
N ALA A 109 -11.35 -12.22 26.22
CA ALA A 109 -11.82 -10.90 26.65
C ALA A 109 -10.97 -9.77 26.03
N PRO A 110 -9.62 -9.79 26.03
CA PRO A 110 -8.79 -8.82 25.33
C PRO A 110 -9.07 -8.77 23.83
N ALA A 111 -9.27 -9.92 23.16
CA ALA A 111 -9.58 -9.98 21.74
C ALA A 111 -10.91 -9.28 21.40
N LEU A 112 -11.95 -9.53 22.19
CA LEU A 112 -13.27 -8.94 22.00
C LEU A 112 -13.29 -7.45 22.35
N VAL A 113 -12.73 -7.09 23.51
CA VAL A 113 -12.71 -5.69 23.96
C VAL A 113 -11.92 -4.82 22.99
N SER A 114 -10.73 -5.25 22.57
CA SER A 114 -9.91 -4.47 21.65
C SER A 114 -10.54 -4.30 20.27
N SER A 115 -11.21 -5.33 19.77
CA SER A 115 -11.88 -5.28 18.48
C SER A 115 -13.09 -4.36 18.42
N TRP A 116 -13.71 -4.04 19.57
CA TRP A 116 -14.77 -3.03 19.65
C TRP A 116 -14.27 -1.61 19.30
N PHE A 117 -13.00 -1.35 19.57
CA PHE A 117 -12.35 -0.08 19.25
C PHE A 117 -11.70 -0.06 17.87
N HIS A 118 -11.83 -1.15 17.10
CA HIS A 118 -11.32 -1.20 15.73
C HIS A 118 -12.07 -0.20 14.84
N LYS A 119 -11.32 0.69 14.19
CA LYS A 119 -11.87 1.60 13.17
C LYS A 119 -11.62 1.01 11.80
N LYS A 120 -12.70 0.79 11.03
CA LYS A 120 -12.60 0.39 9.63
C LYS A 120 -11.77 1.44 8.87
N GLU A 121 -10.76 0.96 8.15
CA GLU A 121 -9.95 1.79 7.27
C GLU A 121 -10.83 2.49 6.23
N SER A 122 -10.67 3.80 6.12
CA SER A 122 -11.10 4.51 4.91
C SER A 122 -10.12 4.14 3.80
N ALA A 123 -10.59 3.89 2.59
CA ALA A 123 -9.84 3.33 1.45
C ALA A 123 -8.52 4.05 1.06
N SER A 124 -8.10 5.08 1.76
CA SER A 124 -6.96 5.92 1.42
C SER A 124 -5.93 6.16 2.54
N ALA A 125 -6.17 5.70 3.76
CA ALA A 125 -5.18 5.84 4.84
C ALA A 125 -5.45 4.86 5.97
N TYR A 126 -4.41 4.19 6.47
CA TYR A 126 -4.46 3.43 7.71
C TYR A 126 -4.96 4.34 8.85
N ALA A 127 -5.98 3.89 9.58
CA ALA A 127 -6.55 4.68 10.67
C ALA A 127 -5.55 4.78 11.83
N GLU A 128 -5.28 5.99 12.32
CA GLU A 128 -4.53 6.17 13.55
C GLU A 128 -5.32 5.62 14.74
N ILE A 129 -4.64 4.90 15.61
CA ILE A 129 -5.20 4.38 16.85
C ILE A 129 -5.11 5.47 17.92
N PRO A 130 -6.25 5.99 18.46
CA PRO A 130 -6.21 6.98 19.53
C PRO A 130 -5.65 6.38 20.82
N PHE A 131 -4.77 7.10 21.51
CA PHE A 131 -4.24 6.67 22.81
C PHE A 131 -5.34 6.44 23.86
N MET A 132 -6.43 7.23 23.78
CA MET A 132 -7.58 7.06 24.66
C MET A 132 -8.28 5.72 24.51
N ASP A 133 -8.26 5.12 23.31
CA ASP A 133 -8.84 3.81 23.10
C ASP A 133 -8.00 2.72 23.79
N GLY A 134 -6.68 2.85 23.75
CA GLY A 134 -5.78 2.01 24.55
C GLY A 134 -6.05 2.11 26.07
N LEU A 135 -6.20 3.33 26.59
CA LEU A 135 -6.53 3.54 28.01
C LEU A 135 -7.89 2.98 28.41
N LYS A 136 -8.92 3.14 27.57
CA LYS A 136 -10.25 2.55 27.78
C LYS A 136 -10.18 1.02 27.84
N ILE A 137 -9.43 0.41 26.92
CA ILE A 137 -9.21 -1.05 26.94
C ILE A 137 -8.54 -1.48 28.24
N CYS A 138 -7.49 -0.78 28.66
CA CYS A 138 -6.83 -1.06 29.94
C CYS A 138 -7.80 -0.94 31.13
N GLY A 139 -8.65 0.10 31.15
CA GLY A 139 -9.66 0.28 32.19
C GLY A 139 -10.70 -0.82 32.22
N ILE A 140 -11.24 -1.21 31.06
CA ILE A 140 -12.23 -2.29 30.96
C ILE A 140 -11.62 -3.62 31.37
N LEU A 141 -10.42 -3.99 30.88
CA LEU A 141 -9.75 -5.23 31.24
C LEU A 141 -9.30 -5.25 32.70
N GLY A 142 -8.86 -4.11 33.24
CA GLY A 142 -8.56 -3.96 34.66
C GLY A 142 -9.81 -4.16 35.55
N LEU A 143 -10.96 -3.61 35.14
CA LEU A 143 -12.21 -3.78 35.85
C LEU A 143 -12.71 -5.24 35.81
N THR A 144 -12.64 -5.90 34.65
CA THR A 144 -13.02 -7.33 34.55
C THR A 144 -12.13 -8.19 35.42
N ARG A 145 -10.83 -7.90 35.46
CA ARG A 145 -9.88 -8.62 36.33
C ARG A 145 -10.16 -8.38 37.82
N PHE A 146 -10.54 -7.17 38.20
CA PHE A 146 -10.92 -6.85 39.58
C PHE A 146 -12.21 -7.59 39.98
N LEU A 147 -13.24 -7.62 39.15
CA LEU A 147 -14.52 -8.26 39.43
C LEU A 147 -14.44 -9.78 39.48
N PHE A 148 -13.66 -10.40 38.58
CA PHE A 148 -13.55 -11.86 38.50
C PHE A 148 -12.30 -12.43 39.21
N GLY A 149 -11.35 -11.58 39.58
CA GLY A 149 -10.11 -12.00 40.27
C GLY A 149 -10.37 -12.65 41.64
N GLY A 150 -11.41 -12.21 42.37
CA GLY A 150 -11.83 -12.82 43.62
C GLY A 150 -12.32 -14.26 43.49
N TYR A 151 -12.78 -14.68 42.28
CA TYR A 151 -13.20 -16.04 42.02
C TYR A 151 -12.02 -16.98 41.65
N LEU A 152 -11.01 -16.42 40.99
CA LEU A 152 -9.82 -17.17 40.59
C LEU A 152 -8.78 -17.31 41.71
N TYR A 153 -8.76 -16.35 42.65
CA TYR A 153 -7.78 -16.30 43.76
C TYR A 153 -8.51 -16.29 45.11
N THR A 154 -8.81 -17.47 45.61
CA THR A 154 -9.69 -17.73 46.78
C THR A 154 -9.25 -17.13 48.12
N ASN A 155 -8.15 -16.36 48.20
CA ASN A 155 -7.65 -15.74 49.45
C ASN A 155 -7.08 -14.33 49.21
N THR A 156 -7.78 -13.44 48.52
CA THR A 156 -7.29 -12.09 48.27
C THR A 156 -7.56 -11.16 49.47
N HIS A 157 -6.47 -10.72 50.12
CA HIS A 157 -6.53 -9.59 51.05
C HIS A 157 -6.59 -8.25 50.28
N ILE A 158 -7.12 -7.21 50.92
CA ILE A 158 -7.17 -5.85 50.33
C ILE A 158 -5.76 -5.38 49.86
N ALA A 159 -4.70 -5.82 50.56
CA ALA A 159 -3.31 -5.54 50.19
C ALA A 159 -2.95 -6.10 48.79
N ASP A 160 -3.56 -7.20 48.35
CA ASP A 160 -3.27 -7.84 47.05
C ASP A 160 -3.81 -7.02 45.89
N TYR A 161 -4.90 -6.28 46.08
CA TYR A 161 -5.45 -5.36 45.07
C TYR A 161 -4.55 -4.15 44.85
N PHE A 162 -3.89 -3.63 45.90
CA PHE A 162 -2.92 -2.55 45.74
C PHE A 162 -1.64 -3.04 45.02
N SER A 163 -1.27 -4.29 45.20
CA SER A 163 -0.12 -4.87 44.49
C SER A 163 -0.37 -4.99 42.96
N GLN A 164 -1.63 -5.06 42.51
CA GLN A 164 -1.98 -5.15 41.10
C GLN A 164 -2.02 -3.79 40.39
N LEU A 165 -1.95 -2.68 41.10
CA LEU A 165 -1.97 -1.35 40.49
C LEU A 165 -0.72 -1.09 39.64
N LEU A 166 0.44 -1.49 40.10
CA LEU A 166 1.70 -1.30 39.38
C LEU A 166 1.77 -2.10 38.06
N PRO A 167 1.36 -3.38 38.01
CA PRO A 167 1.21 -4.11 36.73
C PRO A 167 0.24 -3.46 35.76
N LEU A 168 -0.88 -2.94 36.25
CA LEU A 168 -1.87 -2.27 35.40
C LEU A 168 -1.30 -0.99 34.79
N LEU A 169 -0.52 -0.22 35.55
CA LEU A 169 0.18 0.95 35.04
C LEU A 169 1.24 0.57 34.00
N LEU A 170 2.01 -0.49 34.24
CA LEU A 170 2.99 -0.98 33.27
C LEU A 170 2.29 -1.48 31.99
N PHE A 171 1.20 -2.19 32.12
CA PHE A 171 0.37 -2.64 31.01
C PHE A 171 -0.13 -1.46 30.16
N ALA A 172 -0.69 -0.44 30.80
CA ALA A 172 -1.14 0.77 30.11
C ALA A 172 0.02 1.49 29.41
N LEU A 173 1.19 1.59 30.08
CA LEU A 173 2.38 2.19 29.50
C LEU A 173 2.83 1.44 28.23
N VAL A 174 2.91 0.11 28.29
CA VAL A 174 3.32 -0.70 27.14
C VAL A 174 2.34 -0.55 25.98
N ILE A 175 1.04 -0.58 26.23
CA ILE A 175 0.03 -0.36 25.18
C ILE A 175 0.19 1.04 24.55
N ILE A 176 0.38 2.08 25.35
CA ILE A 176 0.59 3.44 24.84
C ILE A 176 1.86 3.51 23.97
N VAL A 177 2.95 2.90 24.42
CA VAL A 177 4.20 2.85 23.64
C VAL A 177 4.00 2.10 22.33
N LEU A 178 3.31 0.96 22.33
CA LEU A 178 3.05 0.20 21.10
C LEU A 178 2.10 0.93 20.15
N ILE A 179 1.08 1.62 20.66
CA ILE A 179 0.22 2.48 19.84
C ILE A 179 1.04 3.62 19.24
N ALA A 180 1.93 4.25 20.02
CA ALA A 180 2.81 5.31 19.51
C ALA A 180 3.71 4.80 18.38
N MET A 181 4.37 3.66 18.59
CA MET A 181 5.22 3.02 17.57
C MET A 181 4.44 2.66 16.30
N TYR A 182 3.24 2.11 16.45
CA TYR A 182 2.38 1.78 15.31
C TYR A 182 1.95 3.03 14.53
N ASN A 183 1.50 4.07 15.24
CA ASN A 183 1.08 5.32 14.61
C ASN A 183 2.25 6.02 13.90
N ASP A 184 3.45 6.00 14.47
CA ASP A 184 4.65 6.57 13.86
C ASP A 184 5.07 5.81 12.60
N ASP A 185 5.09 4.47 12.65
CA ASP A 185 5.36 3.61 11.49
C ASP A 185 4.34 3.87 10.35
N ASN A 186 3.08 3.97 10.71
CA ASN A 186 1.99 4.26 9.78
C ASN A 186 2.11 5.66 9.15
N ARG A 187 2.41 6.69 9.94
CA ARG A 187 2.65 8.05 9.42
C ARG A 187 3.84 8.07 8.47
N THR A 188 4.91 7.40 8.82
CA THR A 188 6.12 7.29 8.00
C THR A 188 5.81 6.62 6.67
N TRP A 189 5.05 5.52 6.68
CA TRP A 189 4.63 4.81 5.48
C TRP A 189 3.75 5.71 4.58
N VAL A 190 2.74 6.38 5.14
CA VAL A 190 1.86 7.29 4.40
C VAL A 190 2.65 8.43 3.76
N LEU A 191 3.60 9.02 4.51
CA LEU A 191 4.46 10.08 3.97
C LEU A 191 5.36 9.57 2.84
N GLN A 192 6.00 8.42 3.02
CA GLN A 192 6.83 7.82 1.97
C GLN A 192 6.01 7.51 0.72
N HIS A 193 4.82 6.93 0.87
CA HIS A 193 3.94 6.62 -0.26
C HIS A 193 3.46 7.90 -0.98
N ARG A 194 3.13 8.96 -0.26
CA ARG A 194 2.79 10.27 -0.86
C ARG A 194 3.97 10.88 -1.61
N LEU A 195 5.18 10.80 -1.04
CA LEU A 195 6.40 11.29 -1.71
C LEU A 195 6.70 10.47 -2.97
N GLU A 196 6.47 9.17 -2.92
CA GLU A 196 6.64 8.26 -4.06
C GLU A 196 5.67 8.57 -5.19
N ILE A 197 4.38 8.80 -4.87
CA ILE A 197 3.37 9.25 -5.83
C ILE A 197 3.80 10.61 -6.43
N GLN A 198 4.16 11.58 -5.60
CA GLN A 198 4.58 12.90 -6.05
C GLN A 198 5.85 12.87 -6.92
N ALA A 199 6.77 11.93 -6.63
CA ALA A 199 8.00 11.76 -7.41
C ALA A 199 7.78 11.04 -8.74
N ASN A 200 6.70 10.26 -8.88
CA ASN A 200 6.45 9.37 -10.02
C ASN A 200 5.30 9.82 -10.92
N GLN A 201 4.49 10.80 -10.50
CA GLN A 201 3.37 11.31 -11.29
C GLN A 201 3.61 12.76 -11.74
N ASP A 202 3.04 13.09 -12.89
CA ASP A 202 2.87 14.47 -13.34
C ASP A 202 1.72 15.13 -12.57
N ARG A 203 1.98 16.29 -11.97
CA ARG A 203 1.02 16.96 -11.07
C ARG A 203 -0.23 17.47 -11.79
N LEU A 204 -0.12 17.76 -13.08
CA LEU A 204 -1.23 18.30 -13.84
C LEU A 204 -2.16 17.19 -14.33
N THR A 205 -1.61 16.18 -15.00
CA THR A 205 -2.41 15.15 -15.66
C THR A 205 -2.71 13.93 -14.78
N GLY A 206 -1.97 13.75 -13.68
CA GLY A 206 -2.04 12.56 -12.84
C GLY A 206 -1.42 11.30 -13.46
N LEU A 207 -0.99 11.37 -14.72
CA LEU A 207 -0.26 10.29 -15.37
C LEU A 207 1.14 10.12 -14.74
N PRO A 208 1.77 8.97 -14.92
CA PRO A 208 3.19 8.82 -14.68
C PRO A 208 3.99 9.96 -15.35
N ASN A 209 5.01 10.44 -14.66
CA ASN A 209 5.95 11.40 -15.25
C ASN A 209 7.03 10.69 -16.05
N LEU A 210 7.84 11.47 -16.80
CA LEU A 210 8.93 10.94 -17.62
C LEU A 210 9.90 10.06 -16.85
N ARG A 211 10.23 10.42 -15.60
CA ARG A 211 11.15 9.64 -14.76
C ARG A 211 10.61 8.24 -14.48
N SER A 212 9.34 8.13 -14.10
CA SER A 212 8.68 6.86 -13.88
C SER A 212 8.61 6.03 -15.15
N PHE A 213 8.25 6.68 -16.27
CA PHE A 213 8.21 6.04 -17.58
C PHE A 213 9.58 5.43 -17.96
N MET A 214 10.66 6.20 -17.86
CA MET A 214 12.01 5.74 -18.21
C MET A 214 12.43 4.53 -17.39
N ASN A 215 12.14 4.49 -16.09
CA ASN A 215 12.44 3.35 -15.23
C ASN A 215 11.69 2.07 -15.69
N ILE A 216 10.42 2.19 -16.01
CA ILE A 216 9.59 1.05 -16.44
C ILE A 216 10.01 0.60 -17.83
N ALA A 217 10.17 1.53 -18.77
CA ALA A 217 10.55 1.25 -20.14
C ALA A 217 11.92 0.58 -20.23
N GLN A 218 12.90 1.05 -19.43
CA GLN A 218 14.24 0.46 -19.40
C GLN A 218 14.24 -0.98 -18.84
N ASN A 219 13.43 -1.24 -17.79
CA ASN A 219 13.27 -2.58 -17.23
C ASN A 219 12.54 -3.51 -18.21
N THR A 220 11.57 -3.00 -18.97
CA THR A 220 10.83 -3.75 -19.97
C THR A 220 11.69 -4.07 -21.19
N ALA A 221 12.43 -3.11 -21.73
CA ALA A 221 13.31 -3.25 -22.88
C ALA A 221 14.41 -4.31 -22.68
N ARG A 222 14.82 -4.55 -21.43
CA ARG A 222 15.79 -5.60 -21.09
C ARG A 222 15.23 -7.02 -21.19
N ARG A 223 13.91 -7.16 -21.16
CA ARG A 223 13.25 -8.48 -20.99
C ARG A 223 12.48 -8.94 -22.21
N ARG A 224 11.91 -8.01 -22.96
CA ARG A 224 10.99 -8.31 -24.07
C ARG A 224 10.93 -7.21 -25.11
N PRO A 225 10.53 -7.54 -26.34
CA PRO A 225 10.21 -6.54 -27.36
C PRO A 225 9.17 -5.54 -26.86
N LEU A 226 9.26 -4.31 -27.36
CA LEU A 226 8.31 -3.24 -27.04
C LEU A 226 8.21 -2.23 -28.18
N SER A 227 7.14 -1.45 -28.16
CA SER A 227 6.96 -0.27 -28.99
C SER A 227 6.83 0.98 -28.13
N ILE A 228 7.26 2.11 -28.69
CA ILE A 228 7.13 3.45 -28.13
C ILE A 228 6.29 4.28 -29.10
N MET A 229 5.31 5.00 -28.56
CA MET A 229 4.51 6.00 -29.27
C MET A 229 4.78 7.36 -28.62
N MET A 230 5.38 8.28 -29.39
CA MET A 230 5.44 9.70 -29.03
C MET A 230 4.17 10.39 -29.54
N ILE A 231 3.51 11.15 -28.71
CA ILE A 231 2.21 11.77 -28.96
C ILE A 231 2.32 13.26 -28.62
N ASP A 232 1.75 14.11 -29.47
CA ASP A 232 1.75 15.55 -29.25
C ASP A 232 0.38 16.14 -29.66
N ILE A 233 -0.13 17.10 -28.87
CA ILE A 233 -1.39 17.77 -29.14
C ILE A 233 -1.19 18.82 -30.26
N ASP A 234 -1.89 18.63 -31.35
CA ASP A 234 -1.79 19.49 -32.51
C ASP A 234 -2.27 20.93 -32.21
N ASN A 235 -1.43 21.90 -32.55
CA ASN A 235 -1.72 23.34 -32.40
C ASN A 235 -2.00 23.77 -30.94
N PHE A 236 -1.45 23.09 -29.94
CA PHE A 236 -1.70 23.40 -28.52
C PHE A 236 -1.34 24.84 -28.14
N LYS A 237 -0.25 25.38 -28.70
CA LYS A 237 0.10 26.79 -28.49
C LYS A 237 -1.00 27.73 -28.95
N ARG A 238 -1.58 27.50 -30.18
CA ARG A 238 -2.68 28.30 -30.70
C ARG A 238 -3.92 28.17 -29.81
N PHE A 239 -4.18 26.99 -29.27
CA PHE A 239 -5.26 26.78 -28.30
C PHE A 239 -5.05 27.64 -27.06
N ASN A 240 -3.85 27.62 -26.45
CA ASN A 240 -3.52 28.48 -25.31
C ASN A 240 -3.64 29.97 -25.61
N ASP A 241 -3.16 30.41 -26.79
CA ASP A 241 -3.23 31.80 -27.20
C ASP A 241 -4.68 32.28 -27.39
N THR A 242 -5.61 31.36 -27.72
CA THR A 242 -7.02 31.65 -27.93
C THR A 242 -7.85 31.57 -26.66
N TYR A 243 -7.63 30.55 -25.81
CA TYR A 243 -8.50 30.20 -24.68
C TYR A 243 -7.82 30.41 -23.33
N GLY A 244 -6.55 30.72 -23.33
CA GLY A 244 -5.73 30.90 -22.11
C GLY A 244 -5.15 29.61 -21.55
N HIS A 245 -4.07 29.75 -20.79
CA HIS A 245 -3.31 28.64 -20.23
C HIS A 245 -4.14 27.74 -19.30
N LEU A 246 -5.10 28.29 -18.56
CA LEU A 246 -5.95 27.48 -17.68
C LEU A 246 -6.79 26.47 -18.46
N GLN A 247 -7.31 26.85 -19.63
CA GLN A 247 -8.04 25.95 -20.51
C GLN A 247 -7.10 24.92 -21.17
N GLY A 248 -5.87 25.31 -21.49
CA GLY A 248 -4.84 24.39 -21.93
C GLY A 248 -4.48 23.34 -20.88
N ASP A 249 -4.39 23.72 -19.64
CA ASP A 249 -4.14 22.79 -18.53
C ASP A 249 -5.29 21.79 -18.34
N LEU A 250 -6.54 22.22 -18.46
CA LEU A 250 -7.71 21.34 -18.45
C LEU A 250 -7.69 20.36 -19.64
N LEU A 251 -7.38 20.86 -20.83
CA LEU A 251 -7.23 20.02 -22.04
C LEU A 251 -6.14 18.94 -21.85
N LEU A 252 -5.00 19.29 -21.28
CA LEU A 252 -3.93 18.31 -20.98
C LEU A 252 -4.41 17.23 -20.00
N CYS A 253 -5.20 17.60 -19.00
CA CYS A 253 -5.83 16.64 -18.07
C CYS A 253 -6.81 15.70 -18.82
N GLU A 254 -7.69 16.26 -19.65
CA GLU A 254 -8.68 15.48 -20.42
C GLU A 254 -8.01 14.51 -21.38
N VAL A 255 -7.01 14.97 -22.14
CA VAL A 255 -6.24 14.10 -23.06
C VAL A 255 -5.51 13.02 -22.29
N GLY A 256 -4.87 13.36 -21.16
CA GLY A 256 -4.19 12.38 -20.30
C GLY A 256 -5.13 11.30 -19.78
N GLN A 257 -6.32 11.67 -19.30
CA GLN A 257 -7.35 10.74 -18.84
C GLN A 257 -7.87 9.86 -19.97
N LEU A 258 -8.10 10.46 -21.16
CA LEU A 258 -8.55 9.73 -22.32
C LEU A 258 -7.51 8.69 -22.76
N LEU A 259 -6.24 9.07 -22.88
CA LEU A 259 -5.15 8.14 -23.19
C LEU A 259 -5.12 6.99 -22.18
N SER A 260 -5.18 7.30 -20.88
CA SER A 260 -5.18 6.30 -19.81
C SER A 260 -6.35 5.31 -19.90
N SER A 261 -7.51 5.75 -20.39
CA SER A 261 -8.70 4.91 -20.53
C SER A 261 -8.66 3.97 -21.75
N ILE A 262 -7.84 4.30 -22.75
CA ILE A 262 -7.82 3.59 -24.06
C ILE A 262 -6.66 2.61 -24.15
N ILE A 263 -5.54 2.89 -23.46
CA ILE A 263 -4.36 2.01 -23.46
C ILE A 263 -4.72 0.63 -22.90
N HIS A 264 -4.01 -0.40 -23.36
CA HIS A 264 -4.21 -1.76 -22.85
C HIS A 264 -3.73 -1.89 -21.40
N GLU A 265 -4.25 -2.86 -20.66
CA GLU A 265 -3.98 -3.11 -19.24
C GLU A 265 -2.49 -3.20 -18.89
N HIS A 266 -1.66 -3.66 -19.82
CA HIS A 266 -0.22 -3.84 -19.64
C HIS A 266 0.63 -2.75 -20.30
N ASP A 267 -0.01 -1.77 -20.94
CA ASP A 267 0.67 -0.63 -21.55
C ASP A 267 0.84 0.49 -20.54
N TYR A 268 1.72 1.43 -20.83
CA TYR A 268 2.10 2.48 -19.89
C TYR A 268 2.12 3.83 -20.58
N ALA A 269 1.23 4.72 -20.16
CA ALA A 269 1.23 6.11 -20.65
C ALA A 269 1.86 7.03 -19.62
N ALA A 270 2.56 8.06 -20.08
CA ALA A 270 3.15 9.11 -19.27
C ALA A 270 3.10 10.46 -20.00
N ARG A 271 3.17 11.54 -19.21
CA ARG A 271 3.46 12.85 -19.77
C ARG A 271 4.96 13.00 -19.99
N TYR A 272 5.38 13.23 -21.23
CA TYR A 272 6.78 13.40 -21.61
C TYR A 272 7.27 14.80 -21.24
N GLY A 273 6.49 15.85 -21.58
CA GLY A 273 6.77 17.24 -21.22
C GLY A 273 5.84 18.19 -22.00
N GLY A 274 5.58 19.38 -21.49
CA GLY A 274 4.72 20.35 -22.19
C GLY A 274 3.38 19.77 -22.61
N GLU A 275 3.18 19.65 -23.93
CA GLU A 275 1.99 19.10 -24.58
C GLU A 275 2.20 17.67 -25.12
N GLU A 276 3.32 17.03 -24.74
CA GLU A 276 3.74 15.74 -25.25
C GLU A 276 3.45 14.61 -24.25
N PHE A 277 3.01 13.49 -24.79
CA PHE A 277 2.77 12.23 -24.07
C PHE A 277 3.58 11.11 -24.72
N ILE A 278 3.86 10.08 -23.94
CA ILE A 278 4.56 8.90 -24.40
C ILE A 278 3.84 7.65 -23.93
N VAL A 279 3.72 6.66 -24.82
CA VAL A 279 3.12 5.36 -24.51
C VAL A 279 4.11 4.26 -24.81
N LEU A 280 4.30 3.36 -23.83
CA LEU A 280 4.97 2.09 -24.01
C LEU A 280 3.91 1.02 -24.22
N SER A 281 4.05 0.21 -25.28
CA SER A 281 3.18 -0.94 -25.53
C SER A 281 3.98 -2.21 -25.80
N HIS A 282 3.33 -3.35 -25.56
CA HIS A 282 3.88 -4.66 -25.86
C HIS A 282 3.49 -5.18 -27.25
N ILE A 283 2.69 -4.42 -27.96
CA ILE A 283 2.35 -4.70 -29.35
C ILE A 283 3.55 -4.35 -30.22
N THR A 284 3.97 -5.29 -31.07
CA THR A 284 5.10 -5.12 -32.00
C THR A 284 4.72 -5.40 -33.45
N ASP A 285 3.51 -5.90 -33.68
CA ASP A 285 2.96 -6.11 -35.02
C ASP A 285 2.53 -4.80 -35.64
N ASN A 286 2.96 -4.56 -36.87
CA ASN A 286 2.73 -3.28 -37.57
C ASN A 286 1.25 -2.99 -37.83
N ALA A 287 0.44 -4.01 -38.15
CA ALA A 287 -0.98 -3.83 -38.42
C ALA A 287 -1.73 -3.51 -37.11
N GLN A 288 -1.40 -4.18 -36.03
CA GLN A 288 -1.98 -3.92 -34.71
C GLN A 288 -1.56 -2.55 -34.18
N LEU A 289 -0.29 -2.16 -34.34
CA LEU A 289 0.19 -0.83 -33.95
C LEU A 289 -0.48 0.29 -34.74
N SER A 290 -0.66 0.09 -36.06
CA SER A 290 -1.37 1.04 -36.88
C SER A 290 -2.82 1.20 -36.45
N ALA A 291 -3.52 0.10 -36.19
CA ALA A 291 -4.88 0.13 -35.67
C ALA A 291 -4.96 0.80 -34.28
N TYR A 292 -3.99 0.55 -33.45
CA TYR A 292 -3.92 1.14 -32.12
C TYR A 292 -3.66 2.64 -32.15
N ALA A 293 -2.66 3.09 -32.92
CA ALA A 293 -2.37 4.51 -33.10
C ALA A 293 -3.54 5.25 -33.72
N HIS A 294 -4.20 4.64 -34.73
CA HIS A 294 -5.43 5.19 -35.34
C HIS A 294 -6.57 5.34 -34.32
N LYS A 295 -6.76 4.33 -33.45
CA LYS A 295 -7.76 4.38 -32.36
C LYS A 295 -7.49 5.55 -31.41
N LEU A 296 -6.24 5.81 -31.05
CA LEU A 296 -5.85 6.94 -30.19
C LEU A 296 -6.13 8.28 -30.88
N CYS A 297 -5.70 8.46 -32.14
CA CYS A 297 -6.02 9.68 -32.93
C CYS A 297 -7.53 9.92 -33.03
N HIS A 298 -8.28 8.88 -33.39
CA HIS A 298 -9.72 8.97 -33.53
C HIS A 298 -10.41 9.33 -32.21
N ALA A 299 -10.01 8.72 -31.11
CA ALA A 299 -10.59 8.98 -29.80
C ALA A 299 -10.40 10.43 -29.34
N VAL A 300 -9.20 10.99 -29.57
CA VAL A 300 -8.94 12.39 -29.20
C VAL A 300 -9.71 13.34 -30.16
N SER A 301 -9.71 13.06 -31.45
CA SER A 301 -10.40 13.92 -32.43
C SER A 301 -11.94 13.94 -32.30
N THR A 302 -12.52 12.87 -31.73
CA THR A 302 -13.96 12.77 -31.45
C THR A 302 -14.35 13.20 -30.05
N HIS A 303 -13.36 13.38 -29.16
CA HIS A 303 -13.59 13.84 -27.80
C HIS A 303 -14.04 15.31 -27.82
N GLN A 304 -15.24 15.57 -27.31
CA GLN A 304 -15.70 16.93 -27.05
C GLN A 304 -15.19 17.35 -25.69
N SER A 305 -14.28 18.33 -25.66
CA SER A 305 -13.78 18.86 -24.41
C SER A 305 -14.93 19.41 -23.55
N HIS A 306 -15.02 19.00 -22.31
CA HIS A 306 -16.01 19.51 -21.36
C HIS A 306 -15.76 20.99 -21.02
N SER A 307 -14.55 21.49 -21.26
CA SER A 307 -14.16 22.86 -20.97
C SER A 307 -14.76 23.89 -21.91
N GLN A 308 -15.13 23.50 -23.16
CA GLN A 308 -15.88 24.37 -24.10
C GLN A 308 -16.59 23.55 -25.18
N GLU A 309 -17.90 23.75 -25.33
CA GLU A 309 -18.71 23.09 -26.34
C GLU A 309 -18.17 23.35 -27.77
N GLY A 310 -17.74 22.28 -28.44
CA GLY A 310 -17.48 22.31 -29.90
C GLY A 310 -16.02 22.48 -30.33
N ILE A 311 -15.03 22.50 -29.43
CA ILE A 311 -13.62 22.60 -29.81
C ILE A 311 -12.99 21.20 -29.82
N GLY A 312 -12.83 20.66 -31.02
CA GLY A 312 -12.07 19.44 -31.25
C GLY A 312 -10.57 19.75 -31.34
N VAL A 313 -9.77 19.01 -30.59
CA VAL A 313 -8.32 18.96 -30.77
C VAL A 313 -7.91 17.63 -31.36
N THR A 314 -6.78 17.61 -32.04
CA THR A 314 -6.21 16.39 -32.61
C THR A 314 -4.85 16.11 -32.03
N ILE A 315 -4.36 14.91 -32.23
CA ILE A 315 -3.01 14.51 -31.86
C ILE A 315 -2.26 13.95 -33.06
N SER A 316 -0.95 14.17 -33.07
CA SER A 316 -0.04 13.49 -33.98
C SER A 316 0.75 12.44 -33.19
N ILE A 317 1.02 11.29 -33.80
CA ILE A 317 1.71 10.15 -33.17
C ILE A 317 2.87 9.71 -34.04
N GLY A 318 4.03 9.46 -33.41
CA GLY A 318 5.14 8.76 -34.01
C GLY A 318 5.40 7.45 -33.30
N VAL A 319 5.63 6.37 -34.04
CA VAL A 319 5.75 5.02 -33.49
C VAL A 319 7.07 4.39 -33.87
N SER A 320 7.80 3.84 -32.89
CA SER A 320 8.97 3.00 -33.10
C SER A 320 8.84 1.66 -32.36
N VAL A 321 9.50 0.62 -32.86
CA VAL A 321 9.49 -0.74 -32.31
C VAL A 321 10.89 -1.26 -32.11
N SER A 322 11.12 -1.92 -31.00
CA SER A 322 12.31 -2.73 -30.80
C SER A 322 11.95 -4.20 -30.62
N PHE A 323 12.52 -5.03 -31.47
CA PHE A 323 12.43 -6.50 -31.39
C PHE A 323 13.58 -7.10 -30.59
N ASN A 324 14.63 -6.32 -30.31
CA ASN A 324 15.82 -6.83 -29.66
C ASN A 324 15.71 -6.57 -28.13
N PRO A 325 15.72 -7.60 -27.28
CA PRO A 325 15.99 -7.41 -25.87
C PRO A 325 17.36 -6.75 -25.69
N GLN A 326 17.47 -5.74 -24.82
CA GLN A 326 18.66 -4.91 -24.60
C GLN A 326 18.86 -3.77 -25.65
N ALA A 327 17.84 -3.45 -26.42
CA ALA A 327 17.91 -2.27 -27.28
C ALA A 327 18.09 -0.98 -26.46
N ASP A 328 18.81 -0.04 -27.04
CA ASP A 328 18.93 1.30 -26.48
C ASP A 328 17.57 2.02 -26.51
N LEU A 329 16.97 2.20 -25.33
CA LEU A 329 15.68 2.85 -25.18
C LEU A 329 15.69 4.28 -25.72
N LEU A 330 16.79 5.02 -25.56
CA LEU A 330 16.89 6.39 -26.07
C LEU A 330 16.84 6.43 -27.58
N ARG A 331 17.41 5.43 -28.25
CA ARG A 331 17.32 5.30 -29.71
C ARG A 331 15.88 5.08 -30.14
N ILE A 332 15.13 4.20 -29.48
CA ILE A 332 13.72 3.91 -29.82
C ILE A 332 12.86 5.14 -29.61
N ILE A 333 13.09 5.91 -28.55
CA ILE A 333 12.41 7.18 -28.29
C ILE A 333 12.73 8.19 -29.39
N SER A 334 14.01 8.34 -29.78
CA SER A 334 14.42 9.24 -30.86
C SER A 334 13.78 8.86 -32.20
N GLU A 335 13.72 7.58 -32.53
CA GLU A 335 13.04 7.08 -33.75
C GLU A 335 11.55 7.39 -33.71
N ALA A 336 10.87 7.26 -32.56
CA ALA A 336 9.49 7.64 -32.39
C ALA A 336 9.28 9.15 -32.55
N ASP A 337 10.19 9.97 -32.03
CA ASP A 337 10.15 11.43 -32.18
C ASP A 337 10.33 11.87 -33.65
N GLU A 338 11.26 11.25 -34.39
CA GLU A 338 11.41 11.49 -35.84
C GLU A 338 10.12 11.14 -36.60
N ALA A 339 9.46 10.05 -36.25
CA ALA A 339 8.19 9.66 -36.86
C ALA A 339 7.05 10.64 -36.46
N LEU A 340 7.04 11.16 -35.23
CA LEU A 340 6.11 12.20 -34.80
C LEU A 340 6.29 13.49 -35.61
N TYR A 341 7.53 13.90 -35.80
CA TYR A 341 7.83 15.06 -36.65
C TYR A 341 7.28 14.88 -38.05
N ALA A 342 7.42 13.70 -38.67
CA ALA A 342 6.83 13.38 -39.96
C ALA A 342 5.29 13.52 -39.93
N SER A 343 4.62 12.97 -38.89
CA SER A 343 3.17 13.10 -38.73
C SER A 343 2.70 14.55 -38.66
N LYS A 344 3.43 15.43 -37.95
CA LYS A 344 3.13 16.86 -37.86
C LYS A 344 3.33 17.57 -39.19
N HIS A 345 4.38 17.22 -39.92
CA HIS A 345 4.69 17.82 -41.24
C HIS A 345 3.69 17.40 -42.33
N ASP A 346 3.22 16.15 -42.32
CA ASP A 346 2.33 15.59 -43.33
C ASP A 346 0.85 15.95 -43.11
N GLY A 347 0.55 16.91 -42.23
CA GLY A 347 -0.78 17.51 -42.11
C GLY A 347 -1.47 17.23 -40.78
N LYS A 348 -0.77 16.66 -39.76
CA LYS A 348 -1.30 16.42 -38.41
C LYS A 348 -2.48 15.43 -38.37
N ASN A 349 -3.03 15.21 -37.18
CA ASN A 349 -4.13 14.27 -36.92
C ASN A 349 -3.89 12.89 -37.54
N ARG A 350 -2.71 12.35 -37.35
CA ARG A 350 -2.27 11.06 -37.89
C ARG A 350 -1.15 10.44 -37.11
N PHE A 351 -0.81 9.24 -37.48
CA PHE A 351 0.36 8.55 -37.00
C PHE A 351 1.33 8.20 -38.13
N THR A 352 2.62 8.05 -37.77
CA THR A 352 3.67 7.55 -38.67
C THR A 352 4.44 6.46 -37.95
N LEU A 353 4.67 5.34 -38.67
CA LEU A 353 5.59 4.30 -38.21
C LEU A 353 7.00 4.64 -38.70
N HIS A 354 7.98 4.57 -37.80
CA HIS A 354 9.37 4.85 -38.19
C HIS A 354 9.87 3.81 -39.22
N PRO A 355 10.65 4.21 -40.24
CA PRO A 355 11.10 3.32 -41.31
C PRO A 355 11.91 2.11 -40.86
N SER A 356 12.60 2.18 -39.69
CA SER A 356 13.32 1.03 -39.11
C SER A 356 12.40 -0.18 -38.89
N ILE A 357 11.10 0.04 -38.70
CA ILE A 357 10.10 -1.02 -38.53
C ILE A 357 9.82 -1.76 -39.85
N MET A 358 9.81 -1.03 -40.97
CA MET A 358 9.49 -1.57 -42.31
C MET A 358 10.61 -2.44 -42.89
N GLY A 359 11.87 -2.18 -42.51
CA GLY A 359 13.03 -2.92 -43.03
C GLY A 359 13.21 -4.34 -42.46
N ILE A 360 12.48 -4.69 -41.41
CA ILE A 360 12.64 -5.99 -40.73
C ILE A 360 11.67 -7.04 -41.30
N THR A 361 10.54 -6.62 -41.84
CA THR A 361 9.52 -7.51 -42.44
C THR A 361 10.01 -8.21 -43.70
N THR A 362 11.01 -7.68 -44.40
CA THR A 362 11.57 -8.25 -45.64
C THR A 362 12.72 -9.23 -45.44
N LYS A 363 13.23 -9.43 -44.20
CA LYS A 363 14.32 -10.39 -43.91
C LYS A 363 13.86 -11.73 -43.35
N ASN A 364 12.57 -11.87 -43.00
CA ASN A 364 12.00 -13.10 -42.44
C ASN A 364 10.90 -13.73 -43.33
N ALA A 365 10.85 -13.39 -44.62
CA ALA A 365 9.97 -14.02 -45.61
C ALA A 365 10.76 -14.97 -46.49
#